data_9347550ce96514126ed1aefdacdd9622
#
_entry.id   9347550ce96514126ed1aefdacdd9622
#
_cell.length_a   1.000
_cell.length_b   1.000
_cell.length_c   1.000
_cell.angle_alpha   90.00
_cell.angle_beta   90.00
_cell.angle_gamma   90.00
#
_symmetry.space_group_name_H-M   'P 1'
#
loop_
_entity.id
_entity.type
_entity.pdbx_description
1 polymer ?
#
loop_
_entity_poly.entity_id
_entity_poly.type
_entity_poly.pdbx_seq_one_letter_code
_entity_poly.pdbx_strand_id
1 'polypeptide(L)'
;DFIIATKKISALGSFAGKSNTFSAEEIADLKKQPFTKTIGAFTPSQFKVSAGLGMKEAGIHLSTDMFFESVPDEFVDIKLDKWHFDENTHTIPIIIPRNYLNLYNFGFAQSRSLPKLSEGLMSLIQMDIMMRGNGRVEQYKGNIVGFSNRLNTILVPQSFMKWANENFAPNAEAQPARLIIEVSNPADSAIASYFQKKGYETEDGKLDAGKTTYFLRLIVGIVLGVGLFISILSFYILMLSIFLLLQKNTTKLESLLLIGYSPNKVALPYQLLTVGLNV
;
A
#
# COMPACT_ATOMS: atom_id res chain seq x y z
N ASP A 1 1.43 -9.73 2.81
CA ASP A 1 1.30 -8.37 2.27
C ASP A 1 2.33 -8.11 1.19
N PHE A 2 2.02 -7.20 0.24
CA PHE A 2 2.90 -6.89 -0.89
C PHE A 2 3.17 -5.39 -0.99
N ILE A 3 4.36 -5.07 -1.48
CA ILE A 3 4.74 -3.72 -1.90
C ILE A 3 5.24 -3.78 -3.34
N ILE A 4 4.95 -2.73 -4.11
CA ILE A 4 5.46 -2.58 -5.47
C ILE A 4 6.58 -1.55 -5.41
N ALA A 5 7.79 -1.98 -5.76
CA ALA A 5 8.98 -1.15 -5.76
C ALA A 5 9.25 -0.61 -7.16
N THR A 6 9.56 0.68 -7.24
CA THR A 6 10.03 1.38 -8.45
C THR A 6 11.31 2.14 -8.13
N LYS A 7 12.10 2.48 -9.12
CA LYS A 7 13.22 3.42 -8.93
C LYS A 7 12.71 4.84 -9.00
N LYS A 8 13.23 5.70 -8.12
CA LYS A 8 12.93 7.12 -8.10
C LYS A 8 13.34 7.77 -9.41
N ILE A 9 12.37 8.33 -10.13
CA ILE A 9 12.60 9.09 -11.35
C ILE A 9 13.01 10.51 -10.96
N SER A 10 14.25 10.90 -11.20
CA SER A 10 14.67 12.29 -11.09
C SER A 10 14.86 12.90 -12.48
N ALA A 11 14.39 14.12 -12.70
CA ALA A 11 14.57 14.82 -13.97
C ALA A 11 16.05 14.88 -14.39
N LEU A 12 16.95 15.16 -13.46
CA LEU A 12 18.40 15.14 -13.69
C LEU A 12 18.95 13.73 -13.99
N GLY A 13 18.39 12.68 -13.39
CA GLY A 13 18.78 11.29 -13.62
C GLY A 13 18.41 10.81 -15.02
N SER A 14 17.26 11.22 -15.53
CA SER A 14 16.82 10.91 -16.90
C SER A 14 17.74 11.53 -17.95
N PHE A 15 18.20 12.77 -17.73
CA PHE A 15 19.20 13.39 -18.60
C PHE A 15 20.60 12.77 -18.49
N ALA A 16 20.92 12.16 -17.33
CA ALA A 16 22.20 11.50 -17.08
C ALA A 16 22.24 10.03 -17.52
N GLY A 17 21.20 9.52 -18.20
CA GLY A 17 21.14 8.14 -18.71
C GLY A 17 21.04 7.07 -17.60
N LYS A 18 20.62 7.43 -16.37
CA LYS A 18 20.38 6.44 -15.31
C LYS A 18 19.18 5.59 -15.68
N SER A 19 19.40 4.29 -15.75
CA SER A 19 18.34 3.32 -16.02
C SER A 19 17.31 3.30 -14.87
N ASN A 20 16.02 3.41 -15.22
CA ASN A 20 14.91 3.25 -14.29
C ASN A 20 14.53 1.77 -14.06
N THR A 21 15.31 0.84 -14.62
CA THR A 21 15.09 -0.60 -14.52
C THR A 21 15.97 -1.22 -13.45
N PHE A 22 15.56 -2.35 -12.91
CA PHE A 22 16.30 -3.09 -11.90
C PHE A 22 17.29 -4.05 -12.58
N SER A 23 18.55 -4.03 -12.15
CA SER A 23 19.53 -5.02 -12.58
C SER A 23 19.35 -6.34 -11.83
N ALA A 24 19.91 -7.42 -12.36
CA ALA A 24 19.91 -8.72 -11.71
C ALA A 24 20.60 -8.69 -10.32
N GLU A 25 21.63 -7.86 -10.17
CA GLU A 25 22.35 -7.67 -8.91
C GLU A 25 21.48 -6.96 -7.86
N GLU A 26 20.73 -5.94 -8.28
CA GLU A 26 19.81 -5.22 -7.40
C GLU A 26 18.66 -6.11 -6.92
N ILE A 27 18.13 -6.95 -7.81
CA ILE A 27 17.09 -7.94 -7.46
C ILE A 27 17.66 -8.98 -6.48
N ALA A 28 18.88 -9.46 -6.71
CA ALA A 28 19.55 -10.42 -5.82
C ALA A 28 19.85 -9.81 -4.44
N ASP A 29 20.25 -8.54 -4.37
CA ASP A 29 20.47 -7.82 -3.12
C ASP A 29 19.16 -7.64 -2.34
N LEU A 30 18.08 -7.26 -3.04
CA LEU A 30 16.76 -7.10 -2.45
C LEU A 30 16.19 -8.44 -1.93
N LYS A 31 16.45 -9.54 -2.63
CA LYS A 31 16.04 -10.90 -2.22
C LYS A 31 16.71 -11.35 -0.91
N LYS A 32 17.91 -10.86 -0.62
CA LYS A 32 18.66 -11.19 0.61
C LYS A 32 18.18 -10.42 1.83
N GLN A 33 17.33 -9.41 1.66
CA GLN A 33 16.88 -8.59 2.78
C GLN A 33 15.94 -9.39 3.71
N PRO A 34 16.05 -9.25 5.04
CA PRO A 34 15.29 -10.06 6.00
C PRO A 34 13.77 -9.79 5.96
N PHE A 35 13.34 -8.64 5.42
CA PHE A 35 11.93 -8.32 5.24
C PHE A 35 11.31 -8.93 3.98
N THR A 36 12.12 -9.45 3.07
CA THR A 36 11.69 -9.99 1.77
C THR A 36 11.39 -11.49 1.90
N LYS A 37 10.18 -11.89 1.54
CA LYS A 37 9.80 -13.32 1.43
C LYS A 37 9.99 -13.81 0.01
N THR A 38 9.27 -13.21 -0.93
CA THR A 38 9.35 -13.52 -2.37
C THR A 38 9.42 -12.23 -3.17
N ILE A 39 9.99 -12.31 -4.36
CA ILE A 39 10.07 -11.18 -5.31
C ILE A 39 9.61 -11.67 -6.67
N GLY A 40 8.68 -10.91 -7.28
CA GLY A 40 8.31 -11.02 -8.68
C GLY A 40 8.72 -9.78 -9.46
N ALA A 41 9.05 -9.96 -10.71
CA ALA A 41 9.31 -8.87 -11.63
C ALA A 41 8.10 -8.63 -12.53
N PHE A 42 7.76 -7.36 -12.75
CA PHE A 42 6.84 -7.01 -13.83
C PHE A 42 7.57 -7.08 -15.15
N THR A 43 7.04 -7.86 -16.07
CA THR A 43 7.54 -7.94 -17.44
C THR A 43 6.60 -7.18 -18.37
N PRO A 44 7.01 -6.03 -18.91
CA PRO A 44 6.17 -5.24 -19.82
C PRO A 44 6.17 -5.81 -21.23
N SER A 45 5.12 -5.52 -22.00
CA SER A 45 5.11 -5.72 -23.44
C SER A 45 6.14 -4.81 -24.11
N GLN A 46 7.02 -5.39 -24.91
CA GLN A 46 8.06 -4.69 -25.70
C GLN A 46 7.59 -4.36 -27.11
N PHE A 47 6.34 -4.64 -27.43
CA PHE A 47 5.68 -4.43 -28.71
C PHE A 47 4.45 -3.52 -28.52
N LYS A 48 3.95 -2.98 -29.64
CA LYS A 48 2.75 -2.12 -29.58
C LYS A 48 1.49 -2.97 -29.51
N VAL A 49 0.63 -2.63 -28.56
CA VAL A 49 -0.68 -3.25 -28.35
C VAL A 49 -1.75 -2.19 -28.47
N SER A 50 -2.79 -2.45 -29.24
CA SER A 50 -4.01 -1.64 -29.23
C SER A 50 -5.22 -2.54 -29.04
N ALA A 51 -6.18 -2.08 -28.23
CA ALA A 51 -7.46 -2.75 -28.04
C ALA A 51 -8.56 -1.98 -28.75
N GLY A 52 -9.39 -2.72 -29.48
CA GLY A 52 -10.61 -2.24 -30.09
C GLY A 52 -11.84 -2.83 -29.41
N LEU A 53 -12.82 -1.99 -29.11
CA LEU A 53 -14.17 -2.37 -28.73
C LEU A 53 -15.09 -1.97 -29.88
N GLY A 54 -15.61 -2.96 -30.63
CA GLY A 54 -16.60 -2.75 -31.66
C GLY A 54 -17.99 -3.14 -31.15
N MET A 55 -18.85 -2.19 -30.88
CA MET A 55 -20.29 -2.43 -30.80
C MET A 55 -20.88 -2.22 -32.20
N LYS A 56 -20.88 -3.28 -33.05
CA LYS A 56 -21.34 -3.21 -34.44
C LYS A 56 -22.78 -2.69 -34.57
N GLU A 57 -23.62 -3.00 -33.59
CA GLU A 57 -25.04 -2.59 -33.56
C GLU A 57 -25.22 -1.10 -33.24
N ALA A 58 -24.26 -0.48 -32.57
CA ALA A 58 -24.27 0.94 -32.22
C ALA A 58 -23.36 1.82 -33.13
N GLY A 59 -22.66 1.24 -34.09
CA GLY A 59 -21.72 1.95 -34.95
C GLY A 59 -20.52 2.56 -34.21
N ILE A 60 -20.22 2.06 -32.99
CA ILE A 60 -19.16 2.59 -32.15
C ILE A 60 -17.92 1.72 -32.32
N HIS A 61 -16.86 2.31 -32.84
CA HIS A 61 -15.51 1.73 -32.83
C HIS A 61 -14.62 2.58 -31.91
N LEU A 62 -14.30 2.03 -30.76
CA LEU A 62 -13.32 2.61 -29.86
C LEU A 62 -12.01 1.82 -30.01
N SER A 63 -10.91 2.49 -30.32
CA SER A 63 -9.58 1.90 -30.30
C SER A 63 -8.69 2.74 -29.42
N THR A 64 -7.90 2.09 -28.56
CA THR A 64 -6.93 2.73 -27.68
C THR A 64 -5.65 1.92 -27.61
N ASP A 65 -4.53 2.59 -27.46
CA ASP A 65 -3.29 1.91 -27.15
C ASP A 65 -3.34 1.36 -25.72
N MET A 66 -2.82 0.16 -25.52
CA MET A 66 -2.76 -0.52 -24.25
C MET A 66 -1.33 -0.95 -23.93
N PHE A 67 -1.06 -1.09 -22.64
CA PHE A 67 0.20 -1.64 -22.17
C PHE A 67 -0.12 -2.88 -21.34
N PHE A 68 0.45 -4.00 -21.77
CA PHE A 68 0.35 -5.25 -21.03
C PHE A 68 1.57 -5.44 -20.16
N GLU A 69 1.35 -5.96 -18.98
CA GLU A 69 2.39 -6.46 -18.10
C GLU A 69 2.05 -7.88 -17.66
N SER A 70 3.04 -8.62 -17.25
CA SER A 70 2.88 -9.91 -16.58
C SER A 70 3.66 -9.91 -15.28
N VAL A 71 3.16 -10.67 -14.31
CA VAL A 71 3.82 -10.97 -13.04
C VAL A 71 3.77 -12.48 -12.82
N PRO A 72 4.63 -13.06 -11.94
CA PRO A 72 4.49 -14.44 -11.55
C PRO A 72 3.09 -14.73 -10.99
N ASP A 73 2.53 -15.89 -11.33
CA ASP A 73 1.15 -16.26 -11.02
C ASP A 73 0.86 -16.23 -9.52
N GLU A 74 1.86 -16.45 -8.67
CA GLU A 74 1.76 -16.38 -7.21
C GLU A 74 1.38 -14.98 -6.67
N PHE A 75 1.58 -13.94 -7.47
CA PHE A 75 1.22 -12.56 -7.12
C PHE A 75 -0.15 -12.12 -7.65
N VAL A 76 -0.77 -12.94 -8.48
CA VAL A 76 -2.09 -12.64 -9.06
C VAL A 76 -3.18 -12.90 -8.01
N ASP A 77 -4.07 -11.93 -7.80
CA ASP A 77 -5.07 -11.94 -6.73
C ASP A 77 -6.46 -12.47 -7.16
N ILE A 78 -6.52 -13.22 -8.26
CA ILE A 78 -7.75 -13.85 -8.75
C ILE A 78 -7.56 -15.37 -8.92
N LYS A 79 -8.67 -16.10 -9.12
CA LYS A 79 -8.62 -17.53 -9.45
C LYS A 79 -8.05 -17.74 -10.85
N LEU A 80 -7.08 -18.66 -10.95
CA LEU A 80 -6.32 -18.90 -12.17
C LEU A 80 -6.93 -19.93 -13.13
N ASP A 81 -8.17 -20.38 -12.90
CA ASP A 81 -8.82 -21.42 -13.68
C ASP A 81 -8.87 -21.13 -15.20
N LYS A 82 -8.97 -19.84 -15.56
CA LYS A 82 -9.00 -19.35 -16.94
C LYS A 82 -7.73 -18.56 -17.33
N TRP A 83 -6.70 -18.64 -16.50
CA TRP A 83 -5.44 -17.87 -16.66
C TRP A 83 -4.41 -18.70 -17.40
N HIS A 84 -4.78 -19.20 -18.60
CA HIS A 84 -3.91 -19.97 -19.44
C HIS A 84 -3.96 -19.42 -20.87
N PHE A 85 -2.78 -19.26 -21.47
CA PHE A 85 -2.62 -18.84 -22.86
C PHE A 85 -2.29 -20.06 -23.72
N ASP A 86 -3.04 -20.23 -24.80
CA ASP A 86 -2.78 -21.19 -25.85
C ASP A 86 -2.79 -20.45 -27.19
N GLU A 87 -1.68 -20.47 -27.88
CA GLU A 87 -1.47 -19.80 -29.17
C GLU A 87 -2.52 -20.19 -30.22
N ASN A 88 -2.96 -21.45 -30.20
CA ASN A 88 -3.94 -21.97 -31.18
C ASN A 88 -5.33 -21.38 -31.03
N THR A 89 -5.68 -20.89 -29.84
CA THR A 89 -7.01 -20.31 -29.57
C THR A 89 -7.16 -18.87 -30.05
N HIS A 90 -6.05 -18.19 -30.35
CA HIS A 90 -6.00 -16.76 -30.66
C HIS A 90 -6.72 -15.89 -29.63
N THR A 91 -6.71 -16.34 -28.35
CA THR A 91 -7.41 -15.69 -27.26
C THR A 91 -6.44 -15.39 -26.13
N ILE A 92 -6.45 -14.13 -25.64
CA ILE A 92 -5.60 -13.66 -24.56
C ILE A 92 -6.48 -13.46 -23.33
N PRO A 93 -6.27 -14.20 -22.23
CA PRO A 93 -6.91 -13.88 -20.97
C PRO A 93 -6.29 -12.61 -20.37
N ILE A 94 -7.15 -11.72 -19.92
CA ILE A 94 -6.75 -10.39 -19.44
C ILE A 94 -7.35 -10.15 -18.05
N ILE A 95 -6.55 -9.64 -17.13
CA ILE A 95 -6.99 -9.11 -15.85
C ILE A 95 -6.87 -7.59 -15.91
N ILE A 96 -7.94 -6.90 -15.50
CA ILE A 96 -8.00 -5.44 -15.50
C ILE A 96 -8.03 -4.93 -14.07
N PRO A 97 -7.36 -3.80 -13.75
CA PRO A 97 -7.52 -3.14 -12.46
C PRO A 97 -8.99 -2.77 -12.21
N ARG A 98 -9.50 -3.05 -11.02
CA ARG A 98 -10.90 -2.72 -10.66
C ARG A 98 -11.17 -1.21 -10.70
N ASN A 99 -10.18 -0.39 -10.43
CA ASN A 99 -10.32 1.07 -10.53
C ASN A 99 -10.63 1.53 -11.96
N TYR A 100 -10.23 0.78 -13.01
CA TYR A 100 -10.58 1.12 -14.40
C TYR A 100 -12.08 0.98 -14.65
N LEU A 101 -12.71 -0.04 -14.07
CA LEU A 101 -14.16 -0.18 -14.11
C LEU A 101 -14.87 0.97 -13.39
N ASN A 102 -14.33 1.39 -12.25
CA ASN A 102 -14.84 2.54 -11.51
C ASN A 102 -14.69 3.86 -12.30
N LEU A 103 -13.51 4.08 -12.91
CA LEU A 103 -13.27 5.24 -13.78
C LEU A 103 -14.22 5.26 -14.98
N TYR A 104 -14.47 4.10 -15.59
CA TYR A 104 -15.47 4.00 -16.66
C TYR A 104 -16.86 4.36 -16.12
N ASN A 105 -17.32 3.73 -15.06
CA ASN A 105 -18.69 3.85 -14.56
C ASN A 105 -19.02 5.24 -14.00
N PHE A 106 -18.08 5.87 -13.29
CA PHE A 106 -18.31 7.13 -12.57
C PHE A 106 -17.70 8.35 -13.27
N GLY A 107 -16.79 8.13 -14.21
CA GLY A 107 -16.19 9.18 -15.02
C GLY A 107 -16.76 9.19 -16.44
N PHE A 108 -16.35 8.20 -17.25
CA PHE A 108 -16.60 8.20 -18.68
C PHE A 108 -18.08 7.92 -19.05
N ALA A 109 -18.68 6.87 -18.50
CA ALA A 109 -20.05 6.49 -18.82
C ALA A 109 -21.05 7.56 -18.44
N GLN A 110 -20.87 8.18 -17.28
CA GLN A 110 -21.74 9.25 -16.79
C GLN A 110 -21.67 10.50 -17.68
N SER A 111 -20.48 10.91 -18.13
CA SER A 111 -20.27 12.10 -18.97
C SER A 111 -20.80 11.91 -20.41
N ARG A 112 -20.98 10.67 -20.86
CA ARG A 112 -21.41 10.30 -22.21
C ARG A 112 -22.79 9.67 -22.27
N SER A 113 -23.53 9.62 -21.15
CA SER A 113 -24.84 8.94 -21.04
C SER A 113 -24.81 7.47 -21.50
N LEU A 114 -23.66 6.81 -21.25
CA LEU A 114 -23.47 5.40 -21.54
C LEU A 114 -23.92 4.51 -20.36
N PRO A 115 -24.31 3.26 -20.59
CA PRO A 115 -24.68 2.36 -19.52
C PRO A 115 -23.48 2.04 -18.63
N LYS A 116 -23.74 1.94 -17.32
CA LYS A 116 -22.74 1.42 -16.37
C LYS A 116 -22.55 -0.07 -16.59
N LEU A 117 -21.30 -0.52 -16.43
CA LEU A 117 -20.94 -1.93 -16.61
C LEU A 117 -20.67 -2.58 -15.25
N SER A 118 -21.18 -3.78 -15.07
CA SER A 118 -20.78 -4.67 -13.96
C SER A 118 -19.58 -5.52 -14.35
N GLU A 119 -18.89 -6.09 -13.36
CA GLU A 119 -17.79 -7.04 -13.64
C GLU A 119 -18.26 -8.22 -14.50
N GLY A 120 -19.45 -8.75 -14.24
CA GLY A 120 -20.03 -9.84 -15.03
C GLY A 120 -20.30 -9.44 -16.48
N LEU A 121 -20.77 -8.22 -16.74
CA LEU A 121 -20.95 -7.73 -18.10
C LEU A 121 -19.61 -7.51 -18.81
N MET A 122 -18.63 -6.94 -18.11
CA MET A 122 -17.29 -6.74 -18.67
C MET A 122 -16.61 -8.05 -19.06
N SER A 123 -16.79 -9.12 -18.28
CA SER A 123 -16.23 -10.44 -18.61
C SER A 123 -16.87 -11.13 -19.82
N LEU A 124 -18.02 -10.66 -20.28
CA LEU A 124 -18.68 -11.13 -21.52
C LEU A 124 -18.21 -10.37 -22.76
N ILE A 125 -17.56 -9.22 -22.57
CA ILE A 125 -17.09 -8.39 -23.68
C ILE A 125 -15.76 -8.95 -24.20
N GLN A 126 -15.72 -9.28 -25.48
CA GLN A 126 -14.49 -9.61 -26.18
C GLN A 126 -13.90 -8.35 -26.81
N MET A 127 -12.63 -8.11 -26.55
CA MET A 127 -11.89 -7.01 -27.15
C MET A 127 -11.09 -7.53 -28.36
N ASP A 128 -11.01 -6.72 -29.41
CA ASP A 128 -10.09 -6.97 -30.52
C ASP A 128 -8.71 -6.44 -30.12
N ILE A 129 -7.76 -7.32 -29.91
CA ILE A 129 -6.37 -6.98 -29.56
C ILE A 129 -5.52 -7.05 -30.81
N MET A 130 -4.92 -5.91 -31.19
CA MET A 130 -3.99 -5.85 -32.30
C MET A 130 -2.58 -5.66 -31.75
N MET A 131 -1.69 -6.58 -32.09
CA MET A 131 -0.29 -6.55 -31.70
C MET A 131 0.58 -6.22 -32.92
N ARG A 132 1.54 -5.33 -32.73
CA ARG A 132 2.46 -4.88 -33.80
C ARG A 132 3.89 -4.85 -33.30
N GLY A 133 4.78 -5.49 -34.04
CA GLY A 133 6.22 -5.48 -33.74
C GLY A 133 6.99 -6.37 -34.72
N ASN A 134 8.26 -6.15 -34.85
CA ASN A 134 9.15 -6.96 -35.71
C ASN A 134 8.59 -7.21 -37.14
N GLY A 135 7.95 -6.20 -37.72
CA GLY A 135 7.32 -6.32 -39.04
C GLY A 135 6.03 -7.16 -39.10
N ARG A 136 5.54 -7.67 -37.96
CA ARG A 136 4.33 -8.47 -37.85
C ARG A 136 3.17 -7.63 -37.32
N VAL A 137 1.97 -7.96 -37.77
CA VAL A 137 0.70 -7.42 -37.24
C VAL A 137 -0.24 -8.62 -37.12
N GLU A 138 -0.68 -8.88 -35.88
CA GLU A 138 -1.58 -10.00 -35.63
C GLU A 138 -2.74 -9.52 -34.75
N GLN A 139 -3.90 -10.15 -34.95
CA GLN A 139 -5.12 -9.85 -34.24
C GLN A 139 -5.53 -11.04 -33.37
N TYR A 140 -5.75 -10.76 -32.09
CA TYR A 140 -6.23 -11.71 -31.09
C TYR A 140 -7.54 -11.23 -30.47
N LYS A 141 -8.24 -12.13 -29.81
CA LYS A 141 -9.39 -11.78 -28.97
C LYS A 141 -8.93 -11.68 -27.52
N GLY A 142 -9.21 -10.55 -26.87
CA GLY A 142 -8.97 -10.36 -25.44
C GLY A 142 -10.21 -10.71 -24.62
N ASN A 143 -10.09 -11.63 -23.68
CA ASN A 143 -11.16 -11.99 -22.74
C ASN A 143 -10.81 -11.52 -21.34
N ILE A 144 -11.67 -10.70 -20.71
CA ILE A 144 -11.48 -10.27 -19.32
C ILE A 144 -11.88 -11.45 -18.42
N VAL A 145 -10.90 -12.04 -17.75
CA VAL A 145 -11.10 -13.20 -16.86
C VAL A 145 -11.20 -12.81 -15.38
N GLY A 146 -10.85 -11.55 -15.05
CA GLY A 146 -10.96 -11.07 -13.69
C GLY A 146 -10.58 -9.61 -13.51
N PHE A 147 -10.75 -9.13 -12.27
CA PHE A 147 -10.44 -7.77 -11.86
C PHE A 147 -9.51 -7.81 -10.65
N SER A 148 -8.33 -7.21 -10.78
CA SER A 148 -7.40 -7.08 -9.67
C SER A 148 -7.77 -5.88 -8.78
N ASN A 149 -7.74 -6.11 -7.47
CA ASN A 149 -7.84 -5.05 -6.47
C ASN A 149 -6.46 -4.55 -6.02
N ARG A 150 -5.43 -5.29 -6.39
CA ARG A 150 -4.08 -5.13 -5.86
C ARG A 150 -3.14 -4.52 -6.89
N LEU A 151 -3.26 -4.95 -8.13
CA LEU A 151 -2.36 -4.56 -9.21
C LEU A 151 -3.03 -3.54 -10.12
N ASN A 152 -2.40 -2.36 -10.23
CA ASN A 152 -2.93 -1.23 -10.98
C ASN A 152 -2.40 -1.21 -12.43
N THR A 153 -2.42 -2.37 -13.08
CA THR A 153 -1.99 -2.55 -14.46
C THR A 153 -2.80 -3.64 -15.15
N ILE A 154 -2.83 -3.63 -16.48
CA ILE A 154 -3.49 -4.66 -17.27
C ILE A 154 -2.56 -5.85 -17.37
N LEU A 155 -2.99 -6.97 -16.79
CA LEU A 155 -2.18 -8.19 -16.72
C LEU A 155 -2.58 -9.18 -17.80
N VAL A 156 -1.56 -9.88 -18.27
CA VAL A 156 -1.66 -11.06 -19.14
C VAL A 156 -0.77 -12.18 -18.59
N PRO A 157 -1.03 -13.47 -18.90
CA PRO A 157 -0.21 -14.57 -18.43
C PRO A 157 1.27 -14.42 -18.79
N GLN A 158 2.16 -14.88 -17.93
CA GLN A 158 3.60 -14.88 -18.23
C GLN A 158 3.93 -15.69 -19.49
N SER A 159 3.23 -16.79 -19.72
CA SER A 159 3.39 -17.60 -20.94
C SER A 159 3.10 -16.81 -22.20
N PHE A 160 2.01 -16.03 -22.20
CA PHE A 160 1.70 -15.12 -23.30
C PHE A 160 2.77 -14.04 -23.46
N MET A 161 3.15 -13.36 -22.37
CA MET A 161 4.11 -12.26 -22.44
C MET A 161 5.47 -12.71 -22.97
N LYS A 162 5.94 -13.88 -22.53
CA LYS A 162 7.18 -14.46 -23.04
C LYS A 162 7.09 -14.73 -24.54
N TRP A 163 6.07 -15.48 -24.97
CA TRP A 163 5.83 -15.79 -26.36
C TRP A 163 5.71 -14.51 -27.22
N ALA A 164 4.94 -13.53 -26.76
CA ALA A 164 4.71 -12.30 -27.52
C ALA A 164 5.97 -11.43 -27.62
N ASN A 165 6.73 -11.25 -26.56
CA ASN A 165 8.00 -10.51 -26.61
C ASN A 165 9.01 -11.19 -27.53
N GLU A 166 9.14 -12.53 -27.51
CA GLU A 166 10.02 -13.28 -28.39
C GLU A 166 9.63 -13.15 -29.87
N ASN A 167 8.34 -13.08 -30.20
CA ASN A 167 7.86 -13.00 -31.58
C ASN A 167 7.80 -11.57 -32.13
N PHE A 168 7.38 -10.60 -31.30
CA PHE A 168 7.14 -9.22 -31.75
C PHE A 168 8.27 -8.25 -31.38
N ALA A 169 9.16 -8.62 -30.46
CA ALA A 169 10.29 -7.77 -30.05
C ALA A 169 11.54 -8.59 -29.65
N PRO A 170 12.06 -9.50 -30.53
CA PRO A 170 13.10 -10.46 -30.18
C PRO A 170 14.43 -9.82 -29.75
N ASN A 171 14.67 -8.57 -30.11
CA ASN A 171 15.91 -7.85 -29.81
C ASN A 171 15.78 -6.89 -28.61
N ALA A 172 14.64 -6.90 -27.94
CA ALA A 172 14.42 -6.02 -26.80
C ALA A 172 14.87 -6.70 -25.51
N GLU A 173 15.78 -6.07 -24.77
CA GLU A 173 16.12 -6.49 -23.41
C GLU A 173 15.07 -5.95 -22.44
N ALA A 174 14.21 -6.82 -21.96
CA ALA A 174 13.18 -6.48 -20.99
C ALA A 174 13.75 -6.50 -19.56
N GLN A 175 14.42 -5.42 -19.14
CA GLN A 175 14.73 -5.25 -17.72
C GLN A 175 13.51 -4.72 -16.97
N PRO A 176 13.14 -5.29 -15.80
CA PRO A 176 11.95 -4.86 -15.08
C PRO A 176 12.14 -3.46 -14.48
N ALA A 177 11.17 -2.60 -14.73
CA ALA A 177 11.11 -1.27 -14.10
C ALA A 177 10.38 -1.30 -12.76
N ARG A 178 9.64 -2.37 -12.49
CA ARG A 178 8.81 -2.56 -11.30
C ARG A 178 9.03 -3.96 -10.74
N LEU A 179 9.08 -4.05 -9.41
CA LEU A 179 9.16 -5.32 -8.68
C LEU A 179 7.99 -5.42 -7.71
N ILE A 180 7.39 -6.59 -7.60
CA ILE A 180 6.44 -6.91 -6.54
C ILE A 180 7.13 -7.75 -5.48
N ILE A 181 7.03 -7.34 -4.23
CA ILE A 181 7.77 -7.92 -3.12
C ILE A 181 6.78 -8.35 -2.06
N GLU A 182 6.76 -9.62 -1.73
CA GLU A 182 6.03 -10.09 -0.56
C GLU A 182 6.85 -9.79 0.69
N VAL A 183 6.20 -9.12 1.65
CA VAL A 183 6.80 -8.72 2.93
C VAL A 183 5.94 -9.18 4.10
N SER A 184 6.57 -9.37 5.26
CA SER A 184 5.83 -9.73 6.48
C SER A 184 5.03 -8.56 7.03
N ASN A 185 5.59 -7.35 6.99
CA ASN A 185 4.97 -6.12 7.46
C ASN A 185 5.36 -4.94 6.55
N PRO A 186 4.43 -4.40 5.75
CA PRO A 186 4.71 -3.26 4.86
C PRO A 186 5.11 -1.98 5.60
N ALA A 187 4.75 -1.85 6.89
CA ALA A 187 5.08 -0.70 7.72
C ALA A 187 6.42 -0.84 8.47
N ASP A 188 7.23 -1.84 8.14
CA ASP A 188 8.54 -2.02 8.76
C ASP A 188 9.48 -0.88 8.37
N SER A 189 10.06 -0.22 9.38
CA SER A 189 11.01 0.87 9.20
C SER A 189 12.30 0.44 8.47
N ALA A 190 12.64 -0.86 8.52
CA ALA A 190 13.78 -1.40 7.79
C ALA A 190 13.58 -1.29 6.27
N ILE A 191 12.34 -1.51 5.79
CA ILE A 191 11.98 -1.36 4.38
C ILE A 191 12.14 0.11 3.96
N ALA A 192 11.58 1.04 4.74
CA ALA A 192 11.66 2.47 4.44
C ALA A 192 13.11 2.95 4.38
N SER A 193 13.95 2.54 5.33
CA SER A 193 15.36 2.89 5.39
C SER A 193 16.15 2.32 4.21
N TYR A 194 15.91 1.06 3.85
CA TYR A 194 16.56 0.41 2.72
C TYR A 194 16.16 1.08 1.39
N PHE A 195 14.87 1.34 1.18
CA PHE A 195 14.36 1.99 -0.03
C PHE A 195 14.92 3.41 -0.18
N GLN A 196 14.95 4.18 0.91
CA GLN A 196 15.55 5.51 0.90
C GLN A 196 17.05 5.48 0.53
N LYS A 197 17.81 4.53 1.09
CA LYS A 197 19.25 4.35 0.79
C LYS A 197 19.51 3.98 -0.65
N LYS A 198 18.62 3.14 -1.26
CA LYS A 198 18.76 2.66 -2.63
C LYS A 198 18.11 3.59 -3.65
N GLY A 199 17.33 4.58 -3.23
CA GLY A 199 16.57 5.46 -4.12
C GLY A 199 15.37 4.76 -4.75
N TYR A 200 14.74 3.83 -4.01
CA TYR A 200 13.52 3.16 -4.41
C TYR A 200 12.29 3.87 -3.84
N GLU A 201 11.18 3.75 -4.53
CA GLU A 201 9.85 4.27 -4.13
C GLU A 201 8.84 3.13 -4.17
N THR A 202 7.72 3.30 -3.46
CA THR A 202 6.58 2.38 -3.56
C THR A 202 5.44 3.05 -4.34
N GLU A 203 4.83 2.29 -5.24
CA GLU A 203 3.72 2.78 -6.07
C GLU A 203 2.51 3.23 -5.22
N ASP A 204 2.22 2.53 -4.12
CA ASP A 204 1.04 2.80 -3.29
C ASP A 204 1.26 3.82 -2.17
N GLY A 205 2.43 4.46 -2.09
CA GLY A 205 2.76 5.35 -0.97
C GLY A 205 2.75 4.66 0.41
N LYS A 206 2.74 3.32 0.46
CA LYS A 206 2.66 2.54 1.72
C LYS A 206 3.80 2.83 2.68
N LEU A 207 4.95 3.27 2.18
CA LEU A 207 6.06 3.72 3.02
C LEU A 207 5.76 5.05 3.73
N ASP A 208 4.88 5.89 3.18
CA ASP A 208 4.43 7.12 3.84
C ASP A 208 3.49 6.81 5.00
N ALA A 209 2.78 5.68 4.97
CA ALA A 209 2.02 5.18 6.13
C ALA A 209 2.95 4.86 7.32
N GLY A 210 4.17 4.40 7.07
CA GLY A 210 5.20 4.21 8.09
C GLY A 210 5.61 5.53 8.77
N LYS A 211 5.77 6.61 7.99
CA LYS A 211 6.04 7.95 8.52
C LYS A 211 4.87 8.47 9.35
N THR A 212 3.64 8.26 8.89
CA THR A 212 2.42 8.62 9.63
C THR A 212 2.32 7.87 10.95
N THR A 213 2.61 6.58 10.97
CA THR A 213 2.63 5.76 12.19
C THR A 213 3.72 6.22 13.16
N TYR A 214 4.92 6.55 12.67
CA TYR A 214 5.99 7.12 13.49
C TYR A 214 5.57 8.47 14.10
N PHE A 215 4.98 9.34 13.30
CA PHE A 215 4.48 10.64 13.77
C PHE A 215 3.39 10.50 14.82
N LEU A 216 2.47 9.56 14.64
CA LEU A 216 1.43 9.22 15.62
C LEU A 216 2.04 8.72 16.93
N ARG A 217 3.02 7.82 16.90
CA ARG A 217 3.73 7.35 18.11
C ARG A 217 4.44 8.49 18.83
N LEU A 218 5.05 9.40 18.09
CA LEU A 218 5.72 10.56 18.65
C LEU A 218 4.73 11.49 19.36
N ILE A 219 3.58 11.79 18.74
CA ILE A 219 2.51 12.59 19.35
C ILE A 219 1.99 11.91 20.61
N VAL A 220 1.68 10.61 20.56
CA VAL A 220 1.22 9.84 21.73
C VAL A 220 2.28 9.86 22.84
N GLY A 221 3.56 9.72 22.51
CA GLY A 221 4.66 9.83 23.47
C GLY A 221 4.73 11.19 24.16
N ILE A 222 4.57 12.27 23.41
CA ILE A 222 4.53 13.65 23.95
C ILE A 222 3.31 13.81 24.89
N VAL A 223 2.13 13.38 24.47
CA VAL A 223 0.90 13.48 25.28
C VAL A 223 1.04 12.71 26.59
N LEU A 224 1.57 11.48 26.52
CA LEU A 224 1.85 10.68 27.74
C LEU A 224 2.87 11.35 28.65
N GLY A 225 3.93 11.94 28.08
CA GLY A 225 4.94 12.67 28.85
C GLY A 225 4.37 13.89 29.57
N VAL A 226 3.57 14.68 28.88
CA VAL A 226 2.87 15.84 29.47
C VAL A 226 1.88 15.39 30.54
N GLY A 227 1.10 14.33 30.28
CA GLY A 227 0.17 13.76 31.26
C GLY A 227 0.87 13.28 32.54
N LEU A 228 2.00 12.60 32.40
CA LEU A 228 2.82 12.17 33.53
C LEU A 228 3.34 13.37 34.32
N PHE A 229 3.84 14.40 33.64
CA PHE A 229 4.33 15.62 34.28
C PHE A 229 3.24 16.33 35.07
N ILE A 230 2.05 16.48 34.51
CA ILE A 230 0.88 17.06 35.19
C ILE A 230 0.51 16.23 36.41
N SER A 231 0.51 14.91 36.33
CA SER A 231 0.21 14.01 37.42
C SER A 231 1.19 14.16 38.58
N ILE A 232 2.50 14.24 38.29
CA ILE A 232 3.53 14.48 39.33
C ILE A 232 3.32 15.84 39.99
N LEU A 233 3.05 16.89 39.22
CA LEU A 233 2.82 18.22 39.71
C LEU A 233 1.56 18.28 40.62
N SER A 234 0.49 17.64 40.18
CA SER A 234 -0.77 17.54 40.96
C SER A 234 -0.53 16.82 42.29
N PHE A 235 0.22 15.72 42.27
CA PHE A 235 0.60 14.99 43.49
C PHE A 235 1.40 15.87 44.45
N TYR A 236 2.36 16.65 43.91
CA TYR A 236 3.17 17.56 44.72
C TYR A 236 2.31 18.67 45.36
N ILE A 237 1.41 19.29 44.61
CA ILE A 237 0.50 20.32 45.10
C ILE A 237 -0.40 19.75 46.19
N LEU A 238 -0.93 18.54 46.01
CA LEU A 238 -1.77 17.85 46.98
C LEU A 238 -1.01 17.57 48.26
N MET A 239 0.23 17.06 48.18
CA MET A 239 1.09 16.81 49.32
C MET A 239 1.38 18.11 50.11
N LEU A 240 1.66 19.21 49.39
CA LEU A 240 1.90 20.52 50.00
C LEU A 240 0.64 21.04 50.69
N SER A 241 -0.52 20.89 50.09
CA SER A 241 -1.80 21.30 50.67
C SER A 241 -2.10 20.56 51.98
N ILE A 242 -1.86 19.24 52.02
CA ILE A 242 -2.03 18.43 53.23
C ILE A 242 -1.03 18.88 54.31
N PHE A 243 0.23 19.12 53.95
CA PHE A 243 1.26 19.58 54.85
C PHE A 243 0.86 20.92 55.53
N LEU A 244 0.43 21.91 54.72
CA LEU A 244 -0.05 23.19 55.22
C LEU A 244 -1.28 23.07 56.11
N LEU A 245 -2.22 22.18 55.77
CA LEU A 245 -3.40 21.92 56.58
C LEU A 245 -3.05 21.33 57.96
N LEU A 246 -2.13 20.38 57.99
CA LEU A 246 -1.61 19.80 59.24
C LEU A 246 -0.89 20.85 60.07
N GLN A 247 -0.01 21.63 59.46
CA GLN A 247 0.73 22.71 60.14
C GLN A 247 -0.20 23.73 60.77
N LYS A 248 -1.28 24.15 60.09
CA LYS A 248 -2.29 25.08 60.60
C LYS A 248 -3.08 24.51 61.81
N ASN A 249 -3.22 23.20 61.91
CA ASN A 249 -4.00 22.53 62.94
C ASN A 249 -3.14 21.83 64.00
N THR A 250 -1.81 22.07 64.03
CA THR A 250 -0.87 21.37 64.91
C THR A 250 -1.30 21.40 66.38
N THR A 251 -1.69 22.57 66.93
CA THR A 251 -2.15 22.71 68.33
C THR A 251 -3.39 21.86 68.66
N LYS A 252 -4.34 21.74 67.70
CA LYS A 252 -5.54 20.90 67.90
C LYS A 252 -5.16 19.41 67.81
N LEU A 253 -4.25 19.03 66.94
CA LEU A 253 -3.78 17.65 66.79
C LEU A 253 -3.02 17.19 68.05
N GLU A 254 -2.13 18.04 68.55
CA GLU A 254 -1.41 17.81 69.80
C GLU A 254 -2.36 17.67 71.01
N SER A 255 -3.38 18.53 71.12
CA SER A 255 -4.41 18.45 72.20
C SER A 255 -5.16 17.12 72.13
N LEU A 256 -5.51 16.63 70.93
CA LEU A 256 -6.19 15.33 70.81
C LEU A 256 -5.29 14.15 71.20
N LEU A 257 -4.02 14.21 70.90
CA LEU A 257 -3.01 13.19 71.28
C LEU A 257 -2.84 13.19 72.82
N LEU A 258 -2.78 14.37 73.45
CA LEU A 258 -2.64 14.52 74.87
C LEU A 258 -3.88 14.00 75.69
N ILE A 259 -5.06 14.05 75.06
CA ILE A 259 -6.33 13.51 75.65
C ILE A 259 -6.37 11.96 75.43
N GLY A 260 -5.39 11.34 74.74
CA GLY A 260 -5.28 9.88 74.57
C GLY A 260 -5.84 9.31 73.29
N TYR A 261 -6.14 10.13 72.24
CA TYR A 261 -6.48 9.61 70.89
C TYR A 261 -5.26 9.00 70.25
N SER A 262 -5.44 7.83 69.63
CA SER A 262 -4.34 7.20 68.93
C SER A 262 -4.00 7.99 67.64
N PRO A 263 -2.73 8.04 67.23
CA PRO A 263 -2.26 8.76 66.02
C PRO A 263 -3.05 8.38 64.74
N ASN A 264 -3.43 7.10 64.64
CA ASN A 264 -4.20 6.60 63.47
C ASN A 264 -5.60 7.18 63.41
N LYS A 265 -6.29 7.37 64.56
CA LYS A 265 -7.61 7.98 64.60
C LYS A 265 -7.57 9.48 64.32
N VAL A 266 -6.48 10.14 64.69
CA VAL A 266 -6.26 11.57 64.42
C VAL A 266 -5.90 11.79 62.94
N ALA A 267 -5.20 10.85 62.31
CA ALA A 267 -4.82 10.92 60.88
C ALA A 267 -5.96 10.53 59.94
N LEU A 268 -6.91 9.70 60.34
CA LEU A 268 -7.97 9.13 59.52
C LEU A 268 -8.79 10.20 58.74
N PRO A 269 -9.25 11.31 59.30
CA PRO A 269 -10.01 12.34 58.56
C PRO A 269 -9.18 12.96 57.43
N TYR A 270 -7.88 13.14 57.62
CA TYR A 270 -6.98 13.70 56.60
C TYR A 270 -6.71 12.71 55.48
N GLN A 271 -6.59 11.41 55.82
CA GLN A 271 -6.46 10.34 54.82
C GLN A 271 -7.74 10.23 53.96
N LEU A 272 -8.92 10.26 54.57
CA LEU A 272 -10.20 10.23 53.85
C LEU A 272 -10.37 11.46 52.95
N LEU A 273 -9.95 12.63 53.40
CA LEU A 273 -10.01 13.86 52.61
C LEU A 273 -9.06 13.79 51.42
N THR A 274 -7.89 13.20 51.62
CA THR A 274 -6.92 12.97 50.52
C THR A 274 -7.48 12.04 49.45
N VAL A 275 -8.10 10.93 49.85
CA VAL A 275 -8.73 9.98 48.92
C VAL A 275 -9.94 10.62 48.22
N GLY A 276 -10.80 11.36 48.98
CA GLY A 276 -11.98 12.00 48.39
C GLY A 276 -11.69 13.14 47.41
N LEU A 277 -10.51 13.78 47.49
CA LEU A 277 -10.09 14.81 46.54
C LEU A 277 -9.40 14.24 45.28
N ASN A 278 -9.05 12.96 45.29
CA ASN A 278 -8.39 12.27 44.17
C ASN A 278 -9.34 11.38 43.36
N VAL A 279 -10.58 11.25 43.73
CA VAL A 279 -11.64 10.56 42.99
C VAL A 279 -12.55 11.59 42.32
#